data_6d9782843e10bcf12e5fe5a75621e118
#
_entry.id   6d9782843e10bcf12e5fe5a75621e118
#
_cell.length_a   1.000
_cell.length_b   1.000
_cell.length_c   1.000
_cell.angle_alpha   90.00
_cell.angle_beta   90.00
_cell.angle_gamma   90.00
#
_symmetry.space_group_name_H-M   'P 1'
#
loop_
_entity.id
_entity.type
_entity.pdbx_description
1 polymer ?
#
loop_
_entity_poly.entity_id
_entity_poly.type
_entity_poly.pdbx_seq_one_letter_code
_entity_poly.pdbx_strand_id
1 'polypeptide(L)' 'MKISYNKLWKLLIDKNMKKYQTRQSAAISSNSVAKLGKDEPVSMEVLMKICSALECNMSDICEFVEEDRHA' A
#
# COMPACT_ATOMS: atom_id res chain seq x y z
N MET A 1 -0.80 -4.81 -17.07
CA MET A 1 -1.35 -4.08 -15.91
C MET A 1 -0.63 -4.48 -14.64
N LYS A 2 -0.34 -3.56 -13.80
CA LYS A 2 0.31 -3.84 -12.54
C LYS A 2 -0.35 -3.03 -11.42
N ILE A 3 -0.06 -3.39 -10.17
CA ILE A 3 -0.62 -2.66 -9.03
C ILE A 3 0.35 -1.55 -8.63
N SER A 4 -0.19 -0.43 -8.20
CA SER A 4 0.59 0.70 -7.71
C SER A 4 0.07 1.11 -6.34
N TYR A 5 0.98 1.41 -5.42
CA TYR A 5 0.63 1.86 -4.07
C TYR A 5 0.97 3.34 -3.86
N ASN A 6 1.11 4.09 -4.94
CA ASN A 6 1.42 5.52 -4.81
C ASN A 6 0.39 6.25 -3.97
N LYS A 7 -0.87 5.86 -4.06
CA LYS A 7 -1.92 6.49 -3.25
C LYS A 7 -1.69 6.25 -1.76
N LEU A 8 -1.19 5.06 -1.40
CA LEU A 8 -0.87 4.75 -0.01
C LEU A 8 0.22 5.69 0.50
N TRP A 9 1.27 5.89 -0.29
CA TRP A 9 2.37 6.75 0.14
C TRP A 9 1.92 8.20 0.30
N LYS A 10 1.05 8.67 -0.59
CA LYS A 10 0.49 10.01 -0.47
C LYS A 10 -0.37 10.14 0.79
N LEU A 11 -1.17 9.11 1.08
CA LEU A 11 -2.00 9.11 2.26
C LEU A 11 -1.16 9.14 3.54
N LEU A 12 -0.06 8.40 3.56
CA LEU A 12 0.84 8.42 4.70
C LEU A 12 1.46 9.80 4.90
N ILE A 13 1.85 10.45 3.82
CA ILE A 13 2.38 11.81 3.90
C ILE A 13 1.32 12.74 4.49
N ASP A 14 0.08 12.63 4.01
CA ASP A 14 -1.01 13.46 4.53
C ASP A 14 -1.27 13.22 6.01
N LYS A 15 -1.06 11.98 6.46
CA LYS A 15 -1.25 11.62 7.87
C LYS A 15 0.01 11.82 8.69
N ASN A 16 1.08 12.25 8.05
CA ASN A 16 2.36 12.47 8.71
C ASN A 16 2.90 11.18 9.32
N MET A 17 2.75 10.08 8.60
CA MET A 17 3.18 8.76 9.04
C MET A 17 4.31 8.24 8.17
N LYS A 18 5.19 7.45 8.78
CA LYS A 18 6.27 6.78 8.04
C LYS A 18 5.88 5.34 7.75
N LYS A 19 6.58 4.72 6.80
CA LYS A 19 6.26 3.34 6.40
C LYS A 19 6.32 2.36 7.56
N TYR A 20 7.31 2.49 8.45
CA TYR A 20 7.42 1.57 9.57
C TYR A 20 6.26 1.73 10.56
N GLN A 21 5.71 2.93 10.65
CA GLN A 21 4.55 3.16 11.51
C GLN A 21 3.33 2.44 10.97
N THR A 22 3.20 2.35 9.63
CA THR A 22 2.13 1.59 9.01
C THR A 22 2.28 0.12 9.36
N ARG A 23 3.50 -0.41 9.35
CA ARG A 23 3.73 -1.80 9.71
C ARG A 23 3.24 -2.09 11.12
N GLN A 24 3.55 -1.20 12.06
CA GLN A 24 3.14 -1.37 13.45
C GLN A 24 1.63 -1.19 13.61
N SER A 25 1.06 -0.17 13.00
CA SER A 25 -0.35 0.13 13.16
C SER A 25 -1.25 -0.93 12.52
N ALA A 26 -0.84 -1.45 11.38
CA ALA A 26 -1.63 -2.46 10.67
C ALA A 26 -1.26 -3.88 11.07
N ALA A 27 -0.22 -4.05 11.88
CA ALA A 27 0.26 -5.36 12.33
C ALA A 27 0.60 -6.27 11.15
N ILE A 28 1.27 -5.73 10.16
CA ILE A 28 1.71 -6.50 9.00
C ILE A 28 3.22 -6.76 9.09
N SER A 29 3.70 -7.74 8.34
CA SER A 29 5.10 -8.13 8.41
C SER A 29 6.00 -7.16 7.65
N SER A 30 7.29 -7.19 7.98
CA SER A 30 8.28 -6.42 7.23
C SER A 30 8.30 -6.82 5.77
N ASN A 31 8.07 -8.11 5.50
CA ASN A 31 8.03 -8.63 4.15
C ASN A 31 6.91 -8.00 3.34
N SER A 32 5.75 -7.82 3.96
CA SER A 32 4.62 -7.17 3.30
C SER A 32 4.94 -5.71 2.99
N VAL A 33 5.58 -5.00 3.92
CA VAL A 33 5.97 -3.61 3.69
C VAL A 33 6.97 -3.53 2.53
N ALA A 34 7.90 -4.47 2.45
CA ALA A 34 8.87 -4.50 1.36
C ALA A 34 8.17 -4.68 0.01
N LYS A 35 7.16 -5.55 -0.03
CA LYS A 35 6.41 -5.76 -1.27
C LYS A 35 5.65 -4.51 -1.67
N LEU A 36 5.08 -3.81 -0.70
CA LEU A 36 4.39 -2.55 -0.99
C LEU A 36 5.35 -1.53 -1.59
N GLY A 37 6.57 -1.48 -1.09
CA GLY A 37 7.58 -0.57 -1.60
C GLY A 37 8.04 -0.88 -3.02
N LYS A 38 7.83 -2.14 -3.46
CA LYS A 38 8.22 -2.56 -4.80
C LYS A 38 7.02 -2.67 -5.74
N ASP A 39 5.87 -2.22 -5.33
CA ASP A 39 4.61 -2.34 -6.09
C ASP A 39 4.34 -3.80 -6.45
N GLU A 40 4.60 -4.71 -5.52
CA GLU A 40 4.30 -6.13 -5.71
C GLU A 40 2.98 -6.47 -5.05
N PRO A 41 2.27 -7.47 -5.56
CA PRO A 41 0.99 -7.87 -4.97
C PRO A 41 1.16 -8.36 -3.53
N VAL A 42 0.21 -8.01 -2.68
CA VAL A 42 0.15 -8.52 -1.31
C VAL A 42 -1.23 -9.16 -1.12
N SER A 43 -1.41 -9.90 -0.05
CA SER A 43 -2.67 -10.57 0.19
C SER A 43 -3.78 -9.57 0.50
N MET A 44 -5.01 -9.98 0.25
CA MET A 44 -6.16 -9.17 0.59
C MET A 44 -6.21 -8.88 2.09
N GLU A 45 -5.77 -9.84 2.90
CA GLU A 45 -5.74 -9.66 4.34
C GLU A 45 -4.84 -8.50 4.75
N VAL A 46 -3.67 -8.39 4.09
CA VAL A 46 -2.75 -7.29 4.36
C VAL A 46 -3.40 -5.96 4.00
N LEU A 47 -4.07 -5.91 2.84
CA LEU A 47 -4.75 -4.69 2.41
C LEU A 47 -5.86 -4.31 3.37
N MET A 48 -6.61 -5.29 3.86
CA MET A 48 -7.67 -5.02 4.83
C MET A 48 -7.11 -4.47 6.13
N LYS A 49 -5.98 -5.00 6.58
CA LYS A 49 -5.35 -4.50 7.80
C LYS A 49 -4.89 -3.06 7.64
N ILE A 50 -4.32 -2.73 6.49
CA ILE A 50 -3.89 -1.36 6.22
C ILE A 50 -5.09 -0.42 6.19
N CYS A 51 -6.15 -0.81 5.49
CA CYS A 51 -7.35 0.01 5.41
C CYS A 51 -7.97 0.23 6.78
N SER A 52 -7.98 -0.80 7.60
CA SER A 52 -8.52 -0.69 8.95
C SER A 52 -7.68 0.27 9.80
N ALA A 53 -6.36 0.15 9.71
CA ALA A 53 -5.46 1.00 10.49
C ALA A 53 -5.54 2.47 10.08
N LEU A 54 -5.73 2.72 8.79
CA LEU A 54 -5.76 4.09 8.26
C LEU A 54 -7.18 4.62 8.08
N GLU A 55 -8.18 3.79 8.40
CA GLU A 55 -9.59 4.16 8.28
C GLU A 55 -9.92 4.65 6.87
N CYS A 56 -9.60 3.82 5.89
CA CYS A 56 -9.82 4.16 4.49
C CYS A 56 -10.25 2.92 3.70
N ASN A 57 -10.51 3.09 2.43
CA ASN A 57 -10.89 2.00 1.55
C ASN A 57 -9.71 1.59 0.68
N MET A 58 -9.84 0.42 0.05
CA MET A 58 -8.79 -0.09 -0.81
C MET A 58 -8.45 0.89 -1.94
N SER A 59 -9.45 1.56 -2.49
CA SER A 59 -9.23 2.52 -3.57
C SER A 59 -8.41 3.75 -3.14
N ASP A 60 -8.26 3.94 -1.83
CA ASP A 60 -7.47 5.05 -1.30
C ASP A 60 -5.99 4.69 -1.17
N ILE A 61 -5.63 3.42 -1.30
CA ILE A 61 -4.26 2.98 -1.07
C ILE A 61 -3.62 2.31 -2.28
N CYS A 62 -4.39 1.84 -3.23
CA CYS A 62 -3.82 1.17 -4.40
C CYS A 62 -4.68 1.36 -5.63
N GLU A 63 -4.09 1.10 -6.78
CA GLU A 63 -4.80 1.15 -8.05
C GLU A 63 -4.05 0.30 -9.05
N PHE A 64 -4.73 -0.08 -10.12
CA PHE A 64 -4.08 -0.79 -11.22
C PHE A 64 -3.68 0.24 -12.25
N VAL A 65 -2.46 0.09 -12.76
CA VAL A 65 -1.96 0.99 -13.79
C VAL A 65 -1.46 0.17 -14.96
N GLU A 66 -1.50 0.75 -16.15
CA GLU A 66 -0.99 0.07 -17.32
C GLU A 66 0.52 0.08 -17.26
N GLU A 67 1.12 -1.05 -17.65
CA GLU A 67 2.56 -1.09 -17.74
C GLU A 67 2.99 -0.33 -18.96
N ASP A 68 4.14 0.30 -18.84
CA ASP A 68 4.68 1.01 -19.94
C ASP A 68 5.06 0.07 -21.03
N ARG A 69 4.40 0.19 -22.17
CA ARG A 69 4.65 -0.72 -23.16
C ARG A 69 5.30 -0.09 -24.23
N HIS A 70 6.35 0.34 -24.25
CA HIS A 70 6.93 0.90 -25.34
C HIS A 70 7.08 -0.13 -26.26
N ALA A 71 6.26 -0.14 -26.99
CA ALA A 71 6.37 -1.12 -28.05
C ALA A 71 7.57 -0.85 -28.83
#